data_06838f455174064d64ed9a56709ba933
#
_entry.id   06838f455174064d64ed9a56709ba933
#
_cell.length_a   1.000
_cell.length_b   1.000
_cell.length_c   1.000
_cell.angle_alpha   90.00
_cell.angle_beta   90.00
_cell.angle_gamma   90.00
#
_symmetry.space_group_name_H-M   'P 1'
#
loop_
_entity.id
_entity.type
_entity.pdbx_description
1 polymer ?
#
loop_
_entity_poly.entity_id
_entity_poly.type
_entity_poly.pdbx_seq_one_letter_code
_entity_poly.pdbx_strand_id
1 'polypeptide(L)'
;MSKTPSKTGQKIEQAFEKALDPFATALKRATRTPGATTPAEPAPAGKPGLTISPLAVPFPAIAPVGGVEIATARAGFYKHERDDLVVFRFARGTSCAGVFTRHKIGSAPVDWCKKHLAGPDGGKDVRALVVNAGCANAFTGKAGADAARRTASEVAKRFGCRQRDVMLASTGVIGVVLDDKKIAAKLHEVEQGLDADAHPSNQWARAAVGIMTTDTFPKGSHAEAEIEGYKVRIAGVAKGSGMIAPDMATMLAFIVTDADIHPNVLQALLGLHVRTTFNSVTVDGDTSTNDTALLFATGTSGAPRIGRVGDRRLKSFSAALDKVMLDLFLIN
;
A
#
# COMPACT_ATOMS: atom_id res chain seq x y z
N MET A 1 -41.31 -28.74 -16.91
CA MET A 1 -40.90 -28.16 -18.20
C MET A 1 -39.64 -27.35 -17.99
N SER A 2 -38.49 -27.93 -18.29
CA SER A 2 -37.17 -27.30 -18.19
C SER A 2 -36.97 -26.36 -19.38
N LYS A 3 -36.78 -25.08 -19.16
CA LYS A 3 -36.50 -24.10 -20.22
C LYS A 3 -35.02 -24.18 -20.59
N THR A 4 -34.72 -24.63 -21.80
CA THR A 4 -33.39 -24.58 -22.39
C THR A 4 -32.94 -23.11 -22.54
N PRO A 5 -31.70 -22.75 -22.19
CA PRO A 5 -31.23 -21.35 -22.30
C PRO A 5 -31.14 -20.95 -23.79
N SER A 6 -31.44 -19.67 -24.07
CA SER A 6 -31.44 -19.11 -25.42
C SER A 6 -30.00 -19.09 -25.99
N LYS A 7 -29.89 -19.16 -27.33
CA LYS A 7 -28.60 -19.11 -28.06
C LYS A 7 -27.76 -17.88 -27.71
N THR A 8 -28.38 -16.79 -27.25
CA THR A 8 -27.71 -15.57 -26.79
C THR A 8 -27.10 -15.78 -25.40
N GLY A 9 -27.80 -16.50 -24.49
CA GLY A 9 -27.28 -16.83 -23.15
C GLY A 9 -26.03 -17.72 -23.23
N GLN A 10 -26.04 -18.74 -24.11
CA GLN A 10 -24.88 -19.62 -24.33
C GLN A 10 -23.66 -18.90 -24.91
N LYS A 11 -23.86 -17.91 -25.79
CA LYS A 11 -22.73 -17.08 -26.29
C LYS A 11 -22.15 -16.15 -25.24
N ILE A 12 -22.95 -15.63 -24.33
CA ILE A 12 -22.48 -14.80 -23.21
C ILE A 12 -21.70 -15.64 -22.20
N GLU A 13 -22.16 -16.84 -21.90
CA GLU A 13 -21.51 -17.79 -21.00
C GLU A 13 -20.15 -18.27 -21.56
N GLN A 14 -20.09 -18.60 -22.84
CA GLN A 14 -18.83 -18.95 -23.52
C GLN A 14 -17.85 -17.77 -23.63
N ALA A 15 -18.35 -16.54 -23.79
CA ALA A 15 -17.50 -15.35 -23.78
C ALA A 15 -16.95 -15.07 -22.37
N PHE A 16 -17.75 -15.36 -21.34
CA PHE A 16 -17.34 -15.23 -19.93
C PHE A 16 -16.29 -16.29 -19.54
N GLU A 17 -16.50 -17.55 -19.93
CA GLU A 17 -15.50 -18.62 -19.73
C GLU A 17 -14.18 -18.31 -20.45
N LYS A 18 -14.24 -17.81 -21.68
CA LYS A 18 -13.05 -17.44 -22.44
C LYS A 18 -12.32 -16.21 -21.86
N ALA A 19 -13.03 -15.33 -21.19
CA ALA A 19 -12.44 -14.20 -20.45
C ALA A 19 -11.80 -14.62 -19.12
N LEU A 20 -12.24 -15.74 -18.52
CA LEU A 20 -11.70 -16.31 -17.28
C LEU A 20 -10.47 -17.22 -17.51
N ASP A 21 -10.24 -17.69 -18.74
CA ASP A 21 -9.14 -18.59 -19.09
C ASP A 21 -7.72 -18.01 -18.81
N PRO A 22 -7.44 -16.70 -19.03
CA PRO A 22 -6.19 -16.09 -18.59
C PRO A 22 -6.04 -16.06 -17.06
N PHE A 23 -7.16 -15.93 -16.32
CA PHE A 23 -7.16 -15.94 -14.84
C PHE A 23 -6.88 -17.34 -14.30
N ALA A 24 -7.49 -18.38 -14.86
CA ALA A 24 -7.23 -19.77 -14.51
C ALA A 24 -5.79 -20.20 -14.83
N THR A 25 -5.22 -19.67 -15.91
CA THR A 25 -3.83 -19.90 -16.28
C THR A 25 -2.85 -19.15 -15.38
N ALA A 26 -3.16 -17.93 -14.96
CA ALA A 26 -2.37 -17.18 -13.98
C ALA A 26 -2.37 -17.84 -12.60
N LEU A 27 -3.53 -18.34 -12.15
CA LEU A 27 -3.67 -19.08 -10.90
C LEU A 27 -2.87 -20.40 -10.91
N LYS A 28 -2.88 -21.15 -12.01
CA LYS A 28 -2.06 -22.37 -12.19
C LYS A 28 -0.55 -22.09 -12.30
N ARG A 29 -0.14 -20.91 -12.75
CA ARG A 29 1.26 -20.47 -12.74
C ARG A 29 1.73 -20.04 -11.35
N ALA A 30 0.88 -19.40 -10.57
CA ALA A 30 1.18 -18.97 -9.19
C ALA A 30 1.38 -20.16 -8.25
N THR A 31 0.81 -21.34 -8.54
CA THR A 31 0.95 -22.56 -7.73
C THR A 31 2.15 -23.44 -8.11
N ARG A 32 2.95 -23.08 -9.13
CA ARG A 32 4.18 -23.80 -9.46
C ARG A 32 5.37 -23.15 -8.73
N THR A 33 5.83 -23.80 -7.69
CA THR A 33 7.01 -23.47 -6.88
C THR A 33 8.29 -23.58 -7.69
N PRO A 34 9.14 -22.53 -7.76
CA PRO A 34 10.56 -22.71 -8.10
C PRO A 34 11.37 -22.95 -6.83
N GLY A 35 12.25 -23.92 -6.89
CA GLY A 35 13.43 -24.26 -6.11
C GLY A 35 13.62 -23.64 -4.72
N ALA A 36 13.76 -24.52 -3.73
CA ALA A 36 14.04 -24.23 -2.35
C ALA A 36 15.30 -23.37 -2.15
N THR A 37 15.11 -22.21 -1.56
CA THR A 37 16.17 -21.45 -0.86
C THR A 37 15.80 -21.42 0.62
N THR A 38 16.80 -21.46 1.48
CA THR A 38 16.82 -21.54 2.95
C THR A 38 15.60 -20.93 3.64
N PRO A 39 15.04 -21.57 4.68
CA PRO A 39 13.82 -21.09 5.36
C PRO A 39 14.08 -19.72 5.99
N ALA A 40 13.29 -18.73 5.61
CA ALA A 40 13.18 -17.47 6.33
C ALA A 40 12.56 -17.75 7.71
N GLU A 41 13.03 -17.04 8.75
CA GLU A 41 12.42 -17.07 10.09
C GLU A 41 10.90 -16.88 10.00
N PRO A 42 10.11 -17.61 10.79
CA PRO A 42 8.66 -17.52 10.74
C PRO A 42 8.21 -16.10 11.03
N ALA A 43 7.30 -15.58 10.20
CA ALA A 43 6.64 -14.31 10.42
C ALA A 43 6.02 -14.27 11.83
N PRO A 44 6.03 -13.12 12.53
CA PRO A 44 5.46 -13.01 13.87
C PRO A 44 4.01 -13.45 13.88
N ALA A 45 3.66 -14.29 14.84
CA ALA A 45 2.37 -14.94 14.98
C ALA A 45 1.21 -13.94 14.96
N GLY A 46 0.18 -14.24 14.17
CA GLY A 46 -1.09 -13.52 14.15
C GLY A 46 -1.75 -13.49 15.54
N LYS A 47 -2.80 -12.70 15.69
CA LYS A 47 -3.55 -12.54 16.95
C LYS A 47 -3.96 -13.91 17.52
N PRO A 48 -3.80 -14.15 18.83
CA PRO A 48 -4.30 -15.37 19.46
C PRO A 48 -5.80 -15.52 19.23
N GLY A 49 -6.22 -16.67 18.68
CA GLY A 49 -7.64 -17.01 18.47
C GLY A 49 -8.23 -16.69 17.09
N LEU A 50 -7.45 -16.11 16.16
CA LEU A 50 -7.87 -15.96 14.77
C LEU A 50 -7.39 -17.17 13.95
N THR A 51 -8.32 -17.84 13.26
CA THR A 51 -7.98 -18.87 12.27
C THR A 51 -7.31 -18.21 11.08
N ILE A 52 -6.07 -18.59 10.77
CA ILE A 52 -5.37 -18.12 9.57
C ILE A 52 -6.15 -18.56 8.33
N SER A 53 -6.35 -17.68 7.38
CA SER A 53 -7.01 -18.02 6.12
C SER A 53 -6.31 -19.19 5.43
N PRO A 54 -7.05 -20.17 4.87
CA PRO A 54 -6.45 -21.24 4.07
C PRO A 54 -5.76 -20.73 2.79
N LEU A 55 -6.02 -19.48 2.40
CA LEU A 55 -5.38 -18.81 1.27
C LEU A 55 -4.11 -18.03 1.69
N ALA A 56 -3.75 -18.04 2.97
CA ALA A 56 -2.56 -17.36 3.45
C ALA A 56 -1.30 -17.92 2.77
N VAL A 57 -0.49 -17.03 2.25
CA VAL A 57 0.82 -17.35 1.69
C VAL A 57 1.93 -16.84 2.62
N PRO A 58 3.10 -17.50 2.66
CA PRO A 58 4.25 -16.97 3.40
C PRO A 58 4.61 -15.56 2.91
N PHE A 59 4.98 -14.69 3.84
CA PHE A 59 5.44 -13.34 3.47
C PHE A 59 6.71 -13.45 2.62
N PRO A 60 6.79 -12.79 1.45
CA PRO A 60 7.94 -12.94 0.55
C PRO A 60 9.19 -12.28 1.14
N ALA A 61 10.37 -12.82 0.79
CA ALA A 61 11.63 -12.15 1.05
C ALA A 61 11.77 -10.96 0.09
N ILE A 62 11.52 -9.76 0.58
CA ILE A 62 11.58 -8.53 -0.22
C ILE A 62 13.00 -7.96 -0.15
N ALA A 63 13.65 -7.86 -1.32
CA ALA A 63 14.94 -7.20 -1.44
C ALA A 63 14.84 -5.70 -1.14
N PRO A 64 15.93 -5.05 -0.69
CA PRO A 64 15.96 -3.62 -0.46
C PRO A 64 15.52 -2.84 -1.70
N VAL A 65 14.64 -1.85 -1.51
CA VAL A 65 14.33 -0.83 -2.50
C VAL A 65 15.13 0.42 -2.13
N GLY A 66 15.92 0.93 -3.06
CA GLY A 66 16.76 2.10 -2.79
C GLY A 66 15.94 3.33 -2.38
N GLY A 67 16.47 4.13 -1.47
CA GLY A 67 15.89 5.42 -1.06
C GLY A 67 14.64 5.34 -0.19
N VAL A 68 14.32 4.19 0.38
CA VAL A 68 13.30 4.02 1.41
C VAL A 68 13.85 3.29 2.62
N GLU A 69 13.52 3.78 3.79
CA GLU A 69 13.77 3.18 5.10
C GLU A 69 12.43 3.05 5.82
N ILE A 70 12.26 1.96 6.57
CA ILE A 70 10.99 1.64 7.23
C ILE A 70 11.26 1.31 8.69
N ALA A 71 10.54 1.96 9.59
CA ALA A 71 10.55 1.62 11.01
C ALA A 71 9.13 1.43 11.53
N THR A 72 9.00 0.61 12.55
CA THR A 72 7.76 0.38 13.27
C THR A 72 7.95 0.63 14.76
N ALA A 73 6.89 1.08 15.42
CA ALA A 73 6.89 1.30 16.86
C ALA A 73 5.52 0.96 17.46
N ARG A 74 5.51 0.70 18.77
CA ARG A 74 4.30 0.57 19.56
C ARG A 74 3.90 1.94 20.11
N ALA A 75 2.96 2.60 19.46
CA ALA A 75 2.42 3.88 19.91
C ALA A 75 1.30 3.72 20.96
N GLY A 76 0.73 2.52 21.09
CA GLY A 76 -0.29 2.20 22.11
C GLY A 76 -1.71 2.58 21.70
N PHE A 77 -2.03 2.46 20.42
CA PHE A 77 -3.41 2.51 19.92
C PHE A 77 -4.18 1.24 20.26
N TYR A 78 -3.47 0.11 20.44
CA TYR A 78 -4.02 -1.15 20.93
C TYR A 78 -3.62 -1.40 22.38
N LYS A 79 -4.50 -2.07 23.14
CA LYS A 79 -4.24 -2.47 24.53
C LYS A 79 -3.20 -3.59 24.64
N HIS A 80 -3.19 -4.52 23.65
CA HIS A 80 -2.23 -5.62 23.60
C HIS A 80 -0.93 -5.17 22.92
N GLU A 81 0.14 -5.91 23.16
CA GLU A 81 1.47 -5.61 22.62
C GLU A 81 1.53 -5.91 21.12
N ARG A 82 1.75 -4.85 20.33
CA ARG A 82 2.04 -4.91 18.90
C ARG A 82 2.56 -3.57 18.41
N ASP A 83 3.28 -3.60 17.31
CA ASP A 83 3.55 -2.38 16.54
C ASP A 83 2.24 -1.91 15.89
N ASP A 84 1.92 -0.65 16.08
CA ASP A 84 0.72 0.02 15.57
C ASP A 84 1.00 1.39 14.95
N LEU A 85 2.28 1.71 14.80
CA LEU A 85 2.82 2.86 14.09
C LEU A 85 3.87 2.37 13.11
N VAL A 86 3.72 2.72 11.83
CA VAL A 86 4.67 2.44 10.76
C VAL A 86 5.07 3.74 10.09
N VAL A 87 6.36 3.94 9.91
CA VAL A 87 6.89 5.14 9.25
C VAL A 87 7.84 4.72 8.14
N PHE A 88 7.60 5.29 6.96
CA PHE A 88 8.52 5.25 5.84
C PHE A 88 9.21 6.60 5.73
N ARG A 89 10.54 6.60 5.64
CA ARG A 89 11.36 7.77 5.32
C ARG A 89 11.89 7.61 3.90
N PHE A 90 11.76 8.66 3.09
CA PHE A 90 12.13 8.63 1.68
C PHE A 90 13.31 9.57 1.39
N ALA A 91 14.11 9.18 0.38
CA ALA A 91 15.14 10.02 -0.19
C ALA A 91 14.56 11.34 -0.73
N ARG A 92 15.40 12.40 -0.80
CA ARG A 92 15.01 13.68 -1.42
C ARG A 92 14.64 13.48 -2.87
N GLY A 93 13.65 14.22 -3.35
CA GLY A 93 13.17 14.13 -4.73
C GLY A 93 12.18 13.00 -4.98
N THR A 94 11.79 12.23 -3.95
CA THR A 94 10.80 11.14 -4.11
C THR A 94 9.49 11.67 -4.65
N SER A 95 9.06 11.08 -5.76
CA SER A 95 7.75 11.31 -6.35
C SER A 95 6.68 10.45 -5.69
N CYS A 96 5.45 10.96 -5.57
CA CYS A 96 4.32 10.22 -5.03
C CYS A 96 3.06 10.42 -5.86
N ALA A 97 2.28 9.36 -6.01
CA ALA A 97 0.92 9.38 -6.53
C ALA A 97 -0.03 8.64 -5.58
N GLY A 98 -1.31 8.98 -5.62
CA GLY A 98 -2.29 8.38 -4.72
C GLY A 98 -3.66 8.19 -5.35
N VAL A 99 -4.31 7.08 -4.99
CA VAL A 99 -5.73 6.82 -5.23
C VAL A 99 -6.40 6.59 -3.90
N PHE A 100 -7.60 7.14 -3.74
CA PHE A 100 -8.28 7.22 -2.45
C PHE A 100 -9.74 6.83 -2.59
N THR A 101 -10.33 6.45 -1.45
CA THR A 101 -11.76 6.17 -1.35
C THR A 101 -12.61 7.27 -1.99
N ARG A 102 -13.72 6.84 -2.60
CA ARG A 102 -14.78 7.72 -3.11
C ARG A 102 -15.90 7.95 -2.10
N HIS A 103 -15.76 7.44 -0.88
CA HIS A 103 -16.71 7.74 0.16
C HIS A 103 -16.89 9.25 0.29
N LYS A 104 -18.16 9.72 0.41
CA LYS A 104 -18.50 11.15 0.44
C LYS A 104 -17.82 11.90 1.59
N ILE A 105 -17.57 11.20 2.69
CA ILE A 105 -16.88 11.73 3.87
C ILE A 105 -15.57 10.94 4.01
N GLY A 106 -14.47 11.50 3.54
CA GLY A 106 -13.13 10.95 3.74
C GLY A 106 -12.67 11.10 5.19
N SER A 107 -11.73 10.27 5.61
CA SER A 107 -11.03 10.47 6.88
C SER A 107 -10.05 11.65 6.79
N ALA A 108 -9.66 12.21 7.93
CA ALA A 108 -8.72 13.33 7.97
C ALA A 108 -7.36 13.04 7.27
N PRO A 109 -6.73 11.85 7.40
CA PRO A 109 -5.53 11.52 6.63
C PRO A 109 -5.77 11.40 5.12
N VAL A 110 -6.93 10.93 4.67
CA VAL A 110 -7.29 10.89 3.25
C VAL A 110 -7.39 12.30 2.69
N ASP A 111 -8.11 13.19 3.38
CA ASP A 111 -8.26 14.59 2.95
C ASP A 111 -6.91 15.32 2.96
N TRP A 112 -6.05 15.03 3.93
CA TRP A 112 -4.68 15.53 4.00
C TRP A 112 -3.89 15.13 2.74
N CYS A 113 -3.86 13.85 2.40
CA CYS A 113 -3.12 13.36 1.24
C CYS A 113 -3.70 13.91 -0.08
N LYS A 114 -5.03 13.88 -0.27
CA LYS A 114 -5.69 14.47 -1.44
C LYS A 114 -5.28 15.93 -1.65
N LYS A 115 -5.28 16.72 -0.58
CA LYS A 115 -4.89 18.14 -0.61
C LYS A 115 -3.44 18.33 -1.06
N HIS A 116 -2.52 17.52 -0.54
CA HIS A 116 -1.08 17.73 -0.76
C HIS A 116 -0.54 17.02 -2.01
N LEU A 117 -1.30 16.08 -2.58
CA LEU A 117 -1.01 15.50 -3.90
C LEU A 117 -1.66 16.28 -5.05
N ALA A 118 -2.60 17.18 -4.75
CA ALA A 118 -3.23 18.02 -5.77
C ALA A 118 -2.31 19.16 -6.22
N GLY A 119 -2.50 19.60 -7.46
CA GLY A 119 -1.82 20.76 -8.02
C GLY A 119 -0.44 20.46 -8.65
N PRO A 120 0.20 21.48 -9.23
CA PRO A 120 1.41 21.32 -10.07
C PRO A 120 2.65 20.83 -9.31
N ASP A 121 2.69 21.04 -8.00
CA ASP A 121 3.77 20.58 -7.12
C ASP A 121 3.36 19.39 -6.26
N GLY A 122 2.15 18.89 -6.46
CA GLY A 122 1.65 17.73 -5.72
C GLY A 122 2.48 16.48 -5.96
N GLY A 123 2.79 15.76 -4.88
CA GLY A 123 3.55 14.52 -4.96
C GLY A 123 5.03 14.67 -5.32
N LYS A 124 5.58 15.89 -5.36
CA LYS A 124 7.02 16.13 -5.53
C LYS A 124 7.71 16.21 -4.17
N ASP A 125 8.89 15.59 -4.08
CA ASP A 125 9.76 15.62 -2.88
C ASP A 125 9.06 15.16 -1.60
N VAL A 126 8.25 14.09 -1.69
CA VAL A 126 7.64 13.47 -0.51
C VAL A 126 8.73 12.84 0.34
N ARG A 127 8.70 13.10 1.65
CA ARG A 127 9.78 12.74 2.59
C ARG A 127 9.40 11.67 3.58
N ALA A 128 8.11 11.52 3.86
CA ALA A 128 7.65 10.51 4.79
C ALA A 128 6.22 10.03 4.48
N LEU A 129 5.93 8.80 4.91
CA LEU A 129 4.59 8.28 5.10
C LEU A 129 4.48 7.80 6.54
N VAL A 130 3.44 8.24 7.24
CA VAL A 130 3.11 7.79 8.60
C VAL A 130 1.79 7.06 8.57
N VAL A 131 1.80 5.83 9.06
CA VAL A 131 0.61 4.97 9.12
C VAL A 131 0.37 4.56 10.57
N ASN A 132 -0.83 4.80 11.08
CA ASN A 132 -1.24 4.25 12.37
C ASN A 132 -2.39 3.24 12.20
N ALA A 133 -2.33 2.16 12.98
CA ALA A 133 -3.39 1.19 13.13
C ALA A 133 -4.07 1.32 14.51
N GLY A 134 -5.38 1.07 14.58
CA GLY A 134 -6.18 1.14 15.81
C GLY A 134 -7.11 2.35 15.91
N CYS A 135 -6.84 3.42 15.16
CA CYS A 135 -7.69 4.61 15.06
C CYS A 135 -7.77 5.06 13.61
N ALA A 136 -8.96 5.11 13.04
CA ALA A 136 -9.20 5.53 11.66
C ALA A 136 -9.13 7.06 11.47
N ASN A 137 -9.30 7.83 12.53
CA ASN A 137 -9.44 9.29 12.48
C ASN A 137 -10.47 9.76 11.43
N ALA A 138 -11.58 9.03 11.32
CA ALA A 138 -12.69 9.28 10.41
C ALA A 138 -13.91 9.76 11.18
N PHE A 139 -14.75 10.60 10.59
CA PHE A 139 -15.89 11.27 11.21
C PHE A 139 -15.52 12.11 12.45
N THR A 140 -14.33 12.69 12.45
CA THR A 140 -13.76 13.43 13.60
C THR A 140 -13.73 14.94 13.39
N GLY A 141 -14.22 15.42 12.25
CA GLY A 141 -14.34 16.83 11.92
C GLY A 141 -13.03 17.61 12.07
N LYS A 142 -13.14 18.85 12.55
CA LYS A 142 -12.00 19.74 12.73
C LYS A 142 -10.94 19.18 13.68
N ALA A 143 -11.33 18.50 14.74
CA ALA A 143 -10.40 17.93 15.71
C ALA A 143 -9.49 16.86 15.08
N GLY A 144 -10.06 16.00 14.22
CA GLY A 144 -9.28 15.01 13.47
C GLY A 144 -8.36 15.62 12.41
N ALA A 145 -8.83 16.66 11.71
CA ALA A 145 -8.00 17.40 10.76
C ALA A 145 -6.81 18.10 11.46
N ASP A 146 -7.05 18.70 12.62
CA ASP A 146 -5.99 19.32 13.43
C ASP A 146 -4.99 18.28 13.95
N ALA A 147 -5.44 17.08 14.37
CA ALA A 147 -4.56 15.99 14.77
C ALA A 147 -3.68 15.50 13.60
N ALA A 148 -4.25 15.31 12.41
CA ALA A 148 -3.51 14.96 11.20
C ALA A 148 -2.43 16.03 10.88
N ARG A 149 -2.79 17.31 10.95
CA ARG A 149 -1.87 18.41 10.72
C ARG A 149 -0.73 18.44 11.75
N ARG A 150 -1.02 18.23 13.06
CA ARG A 150 0.01 18.17 14.08
C ARG A 150 0.94 16.98 13.90
N THR A 151 0.40 15.79 13.56
CA THR A 151 1.22 14.62 13.22
C THR A 151 2.20 14.96 12.10
N ALA A 152 1.71 15.51 10.99
CA ALA A 152 2.57 15.90 9.86
C ALA A 152 3.60 16.97 10.28
N SER A 153 3.24 17.90 11.16
CA SER A 153 4.15 18.94 11.67
C SER A 153 5.30 18.35 12.49
N GLU A 154 5.01 17.45 13.42
CA GLU A 154 6.03 16.84 14.27
C GLU A 154 7.00 15.95 13.46
N VAL A 155 6.48 15.16 12.52
CA VAL A 155 7.31 14.36 11.59
C VAL A 155 8.16 15.27 10.69
N ALA A 156 7.58 16.33 10.15
CA ALA A 156 8.29 17.28 9.30
C ALA A 156 9.46 17.98 10.04
N LYS A 157 9.24 18.38 11.28
CA LYS A 157 10.31 18.94 12.14
C LYS A 157 11.43 17.92 12.36
N ARG A 158 11.06 16.68 12.64
CA ARG A 158 12.00 15.59 12.91
C ARG A 158 12.86 15.22 11.70
N PHE A 159 12.26 15.18 10.52
CA PHE A 159 12.94 14.78 9.28
C PHE A 159 13.45 15.96 8.44
N GLY A 160 13.35 17.19 8.95
CA GLY A 160 13.85 18.39 8.26
C GLY A 160 13.19 18.62 6.91
N CYS A 161 11.85 18.50 6.85
CA CYS A 161 11.07 18.67 5.62
C CYS A 161 9.83 19.56 5.84
N ARG A 162 9.06 19.81 4.80
CA ARG A 162 7.82 20.60 4.93
C ARG A 162 6.67 19.67 5.35
N GLN A 163 5.68 20.19 6.05
CA GLN A 163 4.48 19.43 6.45
C GLN A 163 3.79 18.76 5.27
N ARG A 164 3.73 19.45 4.11
CA ARG A 164 3.11 18.94 2.89
C ARG A 164 3.85 17.75 2.26
N ASP A 165 5.10 17.53 2.65
CA ASP A 165 5.93 16.43 2.16
C ASP A 165 5.75 15.15 3.00
N VAL A 166 4.86 15.20 4.00
CA VAL A 166 4.50 14.06 4.85
C VAL A 166 3.12 13.55 4.47
N MET A 167 3.05 12.32 3.98
CA MET A 167 1.79 11.61 3.71
C MET A 167 1.33 10.89 4.98
N LEU A 168 0.01 10.76 5.14
CA LEU A 168 -0.61 10.14 6.31
C LEU A 168 -1.60 9.06 5.88
N ALA A 169 -1.67 7.98 6.65
CA ALA A 169 -2.73 6.99 6.55
C ALA A 169 -3.12 6.48 7.94
N SER A 170 -4.38 6.18 8.13
CA SER A 170 -4.92 5.67 9.40
C SER A 170 -5.89 4.54 9.14
N THR A 171 -5.97 3.60 10.07
CA THR A 171 -6.94 2.50 10.02
C THR A 171 -7.34 2.07 11.43
N GLY A 172 -8.55 1.53 11.60
CA GLY A 172 -9.07 1.06 12.88
C GLY A 172 -10.41 1.67 13.24
N VAL A 173 -10.58 2.03 14.50
CA VAL A 173 -11.88 2.52 15.03
C VAL A 173 -12.26 3.87 14.40
N ILE A 174 -13.50 3.95 13.92
CA ILE A 174 -14.13 5.14 13.35
C ILE A 174 -14.80 5.96 14.47
N GLY A 175 -14.88 7.29 14.33
CA GLY A 175 -15.53 8.19 15.28
C GLY A 175 -14.66 8.61 16.46
N VAL A 176 -13.43 8.16 16.51
CA VAL A 176 -12.45 8.53 17.55
C VAL A 176 -11.39 9.45 16.95
N VAL A 177 -11.15 10.59 17.61
CA VAL A 177 -10.07 11.52 17.22
C VAL A 177 -8.71 10.88 17.49
N LEU A 178 -7.81 10.97 16.51
CA LEU A 178 -6.44 10.47 16.65
C LEU A 178 -5.72 11.19 17.80
N ASP A 179 -5.17 10.43 18.74
CA ASP A 179 -4.26 10.94 19.74
C ASP A 179 -2.85 11.08 19.12
N ASP A 180 -2.63 12.20 18.47
CA ASP A 180 -1.37 12.54 17.79
C ASP A 180 -0.15 12.63 18.75
N LYS A 181 -0.38 12.82 20.05
CA LYS A 181 0.69 12.82 21.07
C LYS A 181 1.35 11.46 21.20
N LYS A 182 0.59 10.37 21.00
CA LYS A 182 1.14 9.00 20.99
C LYS A 182 2.17 8.82 19.88
N ILE A 183 1.87 9.35 18.69
CA ILE A 183 2.80 9.32 17.56
C ILE A 183 4.03 10.19 17.86
N ALA A 184 3.82 11.43 18.31
CA ALA A 184 4.90 12.35 18.62
C ALA A 184 5.88 11.79 19.67
N ALA A 185 5.36 11.09 20.69
CA ALA A 185 6.17 10.45 21.74
C ALA A 185 7.08 9.32 21.19
N LYS A 186 6.73 8.72 20.05
CA LYS A 186 7.48 7.62 19.43
C LYS A 186 8.44 8.02 18.32
N LEU A 187 8.43 9.27 17.88
CA LEU A 187 9.24 9.69 16.73
C LEU A 187 10.76 9.53 16.97
N HIS A 188 11.24 9.62 18.20
CA HIS A 188 12.66 9.38 18.50
C HIS A 188 13.01 7.89 18.32
N GLU A 189 12.20 6.99 18.85
CA GLU A 189 12.37 5.54 18.68
C GLU A 189 12.28 5.14 17.20
N VAL A 190 11.32 5.72 16.46
CA VAL A 190 11.17 5.53 15.02
C VAL A 190 12.42 5.96 14.26
N GLU A 191 12.97 7.15 14.56
CA GLU A 191 14.18 7.65 13.90
C GLU A 191 15.38 6.72 14.12
N GLN A 192 15.58 6.26 15.36
CA GLN A 192 16.60 5.27 15.65
C GLN A 192 16.41 3.97 14.87
N GLY A 193 15.17 3.52 14.71
CA GLY A 193 14.84 2.33 13.93
C GLY A 193 15.04 2.51 12.42
N LEU A 194 14.88 3.74 11.91
CA LEU A 194 15.16 4.07 10.49
C LEU A 194 16.66 4.09 10.21
N ASP A 195 17.47 4.52 11.17
CA ASP A 195 18.93 4.63 11.02
C ASP A 195 19.67 3.32 11.32
N ALA A 196 18.98 2.33 11.89
CA ALA A 196 19.57 1.03 12.18
C ALA A 196 19.74 0.21 10.89
N ASP A 197 20.89 -0.45 10.74
CA ASP A 197 21.18 -1.41 9.67
C ASP A 197 20.35 -2.71 9.79
N ALA A 198 19.05 -2.57 10.03
CA ALA A 198 18.15 -3.70 10.14
C ALA A 198 17.97 -4.38 8.77
N HIS A 199 17.89 -5.70 8.74
CA HIS A 199 17.69 -6.49 7.53
C HIS A 199 16.45 -6.00 6.75
N PRO A 200 16.60 -5.54 5.51
CA PRO A 200 15.53 -4.90 4.75
C PRO A 200 14.27 -5.77 4.57
N SER A 201 14.44 -7.09 4.47
CA SER A 201 13.32 -8.05 4.38
C SER A 201 12.43 -8.05 5.63
N ASN A 202 13.03 -7.87 6.82
CA ASN A 202 12.29 -7.83 8.07
C ASN A 202 11.50 -6.52 8.23
N GLN A 203 12.00 -5.39 7.71
CA GLN A 203 11.30 -4.11 7.77
C GLN A 203 9.97 -4.15 7.01
N TRP A 204 9.93 -4.74 5.81
CA TRP A 204 8.70 -4.91 5.03
C TRP A 204 7.69 -5.79 5.74
N ALA A 205 8.13 -6.91 6.31
CA ALA A 205 7.25 -7.82 7.06
C ALA A 205 6.68 -7.13 8.32
N ARG A 206 7.52 -6.40 9.08
CA ARG A 206 7.07 -5.62 10.24
C ARG A 206 6.08 -4.52 9.83
N ALA A 207 6.32 -3.83 8.74
CA ALA A 207 5.40 -2.83 8.20
C ALA A 207 4.05 -3.45 7.85
N ALA A 208 4.05 -4.60 7.14
CA ALA A 208 2.82 -5.31 6.81
C ALA A 208 2.03 -5.71 8.05
N VAL A 209 2.69 -6.23 9.10
CA VAL A 209 2.05 -6.56 10.38
C VAL A 209 1.56 -5.30 11.09
N GLY A 210 2.34 -4.21 11.10
CA GLY A 210 2.02 -2.96 11.78
C GLY A 210 0.75 -2.28 11.26
N ILE A 211 0.42 -2.45 9.98
CA ILE A 211 -0.78 -1.86 9.37
C ILE A 211 -2.03 -2.75 9.46
N MET A 212 -1.91 -4.02 9.85
CA MET A 212 -3.04 -4.95 9.97
C MET A 212 -4.06 -4.49 11.02
N THR A 213 -5.33 -4.83 10.78
CA THR A 213 -6.41 -4.66 11.77
C THR A 213 -7.14 -5.98 12.02
N THR A 214 -8.01 -6.38 11.11
CA THR A 214 -8.75 -7.65 11.15
C THR A 214 -8.12 -8.73 10.27
N ASP A 215 -7.07 -8.38 9.57
CA ASP A 215 -6.30 -9.29 8.72
C ASP A 215 -5.77 -10.49 9.53
N THR A 216 -5.77 -11.67 8.92
CA THR A 216 -5.30 -12.91 9.55
C THR A 216 -3.83 -13.21 9.24
N PHE A 217 -3.24 -12.53 8.23
CA PHE A 217 -1.83 -12.66 7.84
C PHE A 217 -1.32 -11.38 7.16
N PRO A 218 0.00 -11.12 7.23
CA PRO A 218 0.60 -9.96 6.57
C PRO A 218 0.71 -10.16 5.06
N LYS A 219 0.53 -9.09 4.30
CA LYS A 219 0.49 -9.10 2.83
C LYS A 219 1.60 -8.25 2.26
N GLY A 220 2.42 -8.85 1.39
CA GLY A 220 3.52 -8.18 0.70
C GLY A 220 3.77 -8.78 -0.67
N SER A 221 4.27 -7.97 -1.60
CA SER A 221 4.74 -8.41 -2.92
C SER A 221 5.89 -7.56 -3.41
N HIS A 222 6.67 -8.12 -4.33
CA HIS A 222 7.75 -7.40 -4.99
C HIS A 222 7.95 -7.89 -6.43
N ALA A 223 8.57 -7.05 -7.24
CA ALA A 223 9.01 -7.38 -8.58
C ALA A 223 10.24 -6.56 -8.97
N GLU A 224 10.93 -7.03 -9.99
CA GLU A 224 12.00 -6.29 -10.65
C GLU A 224 11.56 -5.96 -12.08
N ALA A 225 12.03 -4.83 -12.59
CA ALA A 225 11.84 -4.40 -13.97
C ALA A 225 13.14 -3.81 -14.52
N GLU A 226 13.14 -3.50 -15.80
CA GLU A 226 14.26 -2.84 -16.45
C GLU A 226 13.79 -1.57 -17.16
N ILE A 227 14.54 -0.49 -17.00
CA ILE A 227 14.37 0.79 -17.71
C ILE A 227 15.71 1.12 -18.36
N GLU A 228 15.81 1.02 -19.69
CA GLU A 228 17.03 1.31 -20.46
C GLU A 228 18.30 0.60 -19.93
N GLY A 229 18.19 -0.69 -19.60
CA GLY A 229 19.30 -1.48 -19.07
C GLY A 229 19.53 -1.34 -17.58
N TYR A 230 18.84 -0.42 -16.91
CA TYR A 230 18.91 -0.28 -15.45
C TYR A 230 17.87 -1.16 -14.76
N LYS A 231 18.32 -1.97 -13.80
CA LYS A 231 17.42 -2.74 -12.94
C LYS A 231 16.74 -1.80 -11.97
N VAL A 232 15.41 -1.86 -11.93
CA VAL A 232 14.56 -1.15 -10.96
C VAL A 232 13.75 -2.14 -10.15
N ARG A 233 13.53 -1.84 -8.88
CA ARG A 233 12.79 -2.67 -7.95
C ARG A 233 11.47 -2.02 -7.58
N ILE A 234 10.46 -2.86 -7.36
CA ILE A 234 9.15 -2.46 -6.88
C ILE A 234 8.82 -3.38 -5.71
N ALA A 235 8.41 -2.82 -4.59
CA ALA A 235 7.94 -3.59 -3.45
C ALA A 235 6.73 -2.90 -2.82
N GLY A 236 5.84 -3.68 -2.22
CA GLY A 236 4.68 -3.13 -1.56
C GLY A 236 4.12 -4.02 -0.48
N VAL A 237 3.39 -3.38 0.41
CA VAL A 237 2.58 -4.02 1.45
C VAL A 237 1.15 -3.53 1.36
N ALA A 238 0.21 -4.40 1.72
CA ALA A 238 -1.20 -4.04 1.78
C ALA A 238 -1.87 -4.65 3.02
N LYS A 239 -3.05 -4.13 3.36
CA LYS A 239 -3.95 -4.71 4.34
C LYS A 239 -5.40 -4.54 3.89
N GLY A 240 -6.24 -5.48 4.25
CA GLY A 240 -7.68 -5.51 4.05
C GLY A 240 -8.18 -6.93 4.22
N SER A 241 -9.36 -7.11 4.84
CA SER A 241 -9.99 -8.42 5.01
C SER A 241 -11.50 -8.35 5.18
N GLY A 242 -12.08 -7.17 5.33
CA GLY A 242 -13.53 -6.92 5.46
C GLY A 242 -13.82 -5.45 5.19
N MET A 243 -15.10 -5.10 5.04
CA MET A 243 -15.57 -3.78 4.59
C MET A 243 -15.00 -3.48 3.20
N ILE A 244 -15.24 -4.38 2.22
CA ILE A 244 -14.69 -4.31 0.88
C ILE A 244 -15.83 -4.21 -0.15
N ALA A 245 -15.91 -3.05 -0.83
CA ALA A 245 -16.81 -2.78 -1.96
C ALA A 245 -16.03 -2.25 -3.16
N PRO A 246 -16.50 -2.42 -4.42
CA PRO A 246 -15.91 -1.75 -5.58
C PRO A 246 -15.74 -0.25 -5.33
N ASP A 247 -14.69 0.36 -5.86
CA ASP A 247 -14.26 1.75 -5.68
C ASP A 247 -13.29 2.00 -4.52
N MET A 248 -12.29 1.14 -4.36
CA MET A 248 -11.28 1.17 -3.29
C MET A 248 -11.90 0.93 -1.90
N ALA A 249 -12.01 -0.35 -1.58
CA ALA A 249 -12.64 -0.83 -0.35
C ALA A 249 -11.59 -1.14 0.71
N THR A 250 -11.85 -0.85 1.95
CA THR A 250 -11.02 -0.87 3.20
C THR A 250 -9.63 -1.43 3.03
N MET A 251 -8.86 -0.77 2.20
CA MET A 251 -7.52 -1.18 1.87
C MET A 251 -6.54 -0.03 2.12
N LEU A 252 -5.44 -0.38 2.75
CA LEU A 252 -4.24 0.43 2.69
C LEU A 252 -3.22 -0.34 1.85
N ALA A 253 -2.69 0.30 0.81
CA ALA A 253 -1.62 -0.24 -0.01
C ALA A 253 -0.51 0.80 -0.18
N PHE A 254 0.71 0.41 0.12
CA PHE A 254 1.88 1.27 0.00
C PHE A 254 2.91 0.57 -0.85
N ILE A 255 3.21 1.15 -2.02
CA ILE A 255 4.09 0.59 -3.03
C ILE A 255 5.24 1.57 -3.24
N VAL A 256 6.46 1.07 -3.26
CA VAL A 256 7.68 1.87 -3.44
C VAL A 256 8.51 1.28 -4.56
N THR A 257 9.09 2.14 -5.39
CA THR A 257 10.10 1.80 -6.39
C THR A 257 11.30 2.72 -6.31
N ASP A 258 12.47 2.24 -6.69
CA ASP A 258 13.68 3.03 -6.84
C ASP A 258 13.83 3.70 -8.22
N ALA A 259 12.90 3.46 -9.14
CA ALA A 259 12.84 4.17 -10.43
C ALA A 259 12.62 5.69 -10.27
N ASP A 260 13.17 6.50 -11.19
CA ASP A 260 12.90 7.94 -11.24
C ASP A 260 11.72 8.23 -12.19
N ILE A 261 10.55 8.42 -11.62
CA ILE A 261 9.30 8.62 -12.37
C ILE A 261 8.57 9.86 -11.84
N HIS A 262 8.18 10.75 -12.77
CA HIS A 262 7.47 11.98 -12.44
C HIS A 262 6.08 11.69 -11.81
N PRO A 263 5.59 12.47 -10.83
CA PRO A 263 4.30 12.23 -10.16
C PRO A 263 3.11 12.02 -11.10
N ASN A 264 3.01 12.79 -12.18
CA ASN A 264 1.91 12.64 -13.15
C ASN A 264 1.96 11.30 -13.89
N VAL A 265 3.16 10.76 -14.14
CA VAL A 265 3.34 9.45 -14.77
C VAL A 265 2.98 8.34 -13.77
N LEU A 266 3.42 8.47 -12.51
CA LEU A 266 3.01 7.57 -11.43
C LEU A 266 1.50 7.55 -11.25
N GLN A 267 0.85 8.73 -11.29
CA GLN A 267 -0.60 8.84 -11.15
C GLN A 267 -1.32 8.14 -12.30
N ALA A 268 -0.82 8.27 -13.53
CA ALA A 268 -1.40 7.60 -14.70
C ALA A 268 -1.25 6.08 -14.59
N LEU A 269 -0.07 5.57 -14.18
CA LEU A 269 0.18 4.14 -13.97
C LEU A 269 -0.69 3.58 -12.84
N LEU A 270 -0.71 4.23 -11.69
CA LEU A 270 -1.53 3.81 -10.56
C LEU A 270 -3.02 3.79 -10.92
N GLY A 271 -3.52 4.83 -11.60
CA GLY A 271 -4.89 4.91 -12.06
C GLY A 271 -5.26 3.86 -13.13
N LEU A 272 -4.30 3.42 -13.93
CA LEU A 272 -4.49 2.34 -14.91
C LEU A 272 -4.68 1.00 -14.19
N HIS A 273 -3.72 0.62 -13.33
CA HIS A 273 -3.68 -0.71 -12.72
C HIS A 273 -4.69 -0.89 -11.59
N VAL A 274 -5.06 0.18 -10.88
CA VAL A 274 -6.09 0.11 -9.82
C VAL A 274 -7.43 -0.43 -10.34
N ARG A 275 -7.76 -0.19 -11.61
CA ARG A 275 -9.04 -0.61 -12.20
C ARG A 275 -9.19 -2.12 -12.30
N THR A 276 -8.10 -2.83 -12.56
CA THR A 276 -8.06 -4.28 -12.78
C THR A 276 -7.59 -5.05 -11.56
N THR A 277 -7.20 -4.33 -10.49
CA THR A 277 -6.73 -4.90 -9.24
C THR A 277 -7.63 -4.44 -8.08
N PHE A 278 -7.24 -3.43 -7.34
CA PHE A 278 -7.88 -3.00 -6.10
C PHE A 278 -9.37 -2.62 -6.24
N ASN A 279 -9.80 -2.10 -7.39
CA ASN A 279 -11.22 -1.81 -7.64
C ASN A 279 -12.05 -3.03 -8.09
N SER A 280 -11.45 -4.20 -8.18
CA SER A 280 -12.14 -5.42 -8.63
C SER A 280 -12.55 -6.33 -7.47
N VAL A 281 -12.30 -5.93 -6.21
CA VAL A 281 -12.67 -6.71 -5.02
C VAL A 281 -13.99 -6.22 -4.43
N THR A 282 -14.84 -7.18 -4.06
CA THR A 282 -16.01 -6.96 -3.20
C THR A 282 -16.07 -8.08 -2.17
N VAL A 283 -16.23 -7.74 -0.88
CA VAL A 283 -16.43 -8.71 0.19
C VAL A 283 -17.80 -8.50 0.84
N ASP A 284 -18.09 -7.35 1.42
CA ASP A 284 -19.36 -7.07 2.10
C ASP A 284 -20.18 -5.92 1.46
N GLY A 285 -19.61 -5.24 0.46
CA GLY A 285 -20.30 -4.13 -0.23
C GLY A 285 -20.20 -2.78 0.47
N ASP A 286 -19.50 -2.66 1.60
CA ASP A 286 -19.35 -1.42 2.36
C ASP A 286 -18.13 -0.62 1.91
N THR A 287 -18.30 0.67 1.59
CA THR A 287 -17.22 1.57 1.20
C THR A 287 -16.57 2.19 2.43
N SER A 288 -15.26 1.99 2.59
CA SER A 288 -14.48 2.57 3.69
C SER A 288 -14.23 4.06 3.53
N THR A 289 -14.02 4.75 4.65
CA THR A 289 -13.64 6.17 4.73
C THR A 289 -12.14 6.41 4.56
N ASN A 290 -11.32 5.35 4.61
CA ASN A 290 -9.86 5.43 4.77
C ASN A 290 -9.05 4.82 3.62
N ASP A 291 -9.71 4.25 2.61
CA ASP A 291 -8.98 3.56 1.53
C ASP A 291 -7.97 4.47 0.89
N THR A 292 -6.75 3.95 0.83
CA THR A 292 -5.58 4.70 0.36
C THR A 292 -4.60 3.75 -0.31
N ALA A 293 -4.32 3.98 -1.58
CA ALA A 293 -3.20 3.38 -2.29
C ALA A 293 -2.21 4.49 -2.66
N LEU A 294 -0.97 4.39 -2.18
CA LEU A 294 0.11 5.32 -2.48
C LEU A 294 1.24 4.60 -3.19
N LEU A 295 1.73 5.21 -4.27
CA LEU A 295 2.87 4.75 -5.04
C LEU A 295 3.98 5.80 -4.99
N PHE A 296 5.16 5.39 -4.51
CA PHE A 296 6.33 6.24 -4.34
C PHE A 296 7.44 5.82 -5.30
N ALA A 297 8.15 6.79 -5.90
CA ALA A 297 9.32 6.58 -6.73
C ALA A 297 10.49 7.42 -6.21
N THR A 298 11.50 6.75 -5.67
CA THR A 298 12.60 7.41 -4.96
C THR A 298 13.69 7.94 -5.88
N GLY A 299 13.78 7.44 -7.12
CA GLY A 299 14.75 7.88 -8.12
C GLY A 299 16.20 7.42 -7.86
N THR A 300 16.41 6.42 -7.02
CA THR A 300 17.76 6.03 -6.58
C THR A 300 18.38 4.87 -7.37
N SER A 301 17.65 4.28 -8.32
CA SER A 301 18.16 3.18 -9.16
C SER A 301 19.24 3.60 -10.15
N GLY A 302 19.40 4.89 -10.42
CA GLY A 302 20.25 5.42 -11.49
C GLY A 302 19.62 5.35 -12.89
N ALA A 303 18.42 4.79 -13.03
CA ALA A 303 17.69 4.79 -14.29
C ALA A 303 17.31 6.21 -14.74
N PRO A 304 17.30 6.49 -16.05
CA PRO A 304 16.90 7.80 -16.55
C PRO A 304 15.47 8.16 -16.15
N ARG A 305 15.27 9.44 -15.81
CA ARG A 305 13.96 9.96 -15.40
C ARG A 305 12.91 9.79 -16.48
N ILE A 306 11.75 9.29 -16.12
CA ILE A 306 10.57 9.19 -16.97
C ILE A 306 9.60 10.32 -16.62
N GLY A 307 9.49 11.31 -17.53
CA GLY A 307 8.66 12.49 -17.34
C GLY A 307 7.37 12.53 -18.18
N ARG A 308 7.16 11.56 -19.07
CA ARG A 308 6.03 11.56 -20.02
C ARG A 308 5.13 10.36 -19.84
N VAL A 309 3.83 10.59 -19.75
CA VAL A 309 2.82 9.52 -19.76
C VAL A 309 2.87 8.79 -21.11
N GLY A 310 2.79 7.45 -21.07
CA GLY A 310 2.85 6.62 -22.28
C GLY A 310 4.26 6.42 -22.86
N ASP A 311 5.31 6.76 -22.12
CA ASP A 311 6.69 6.48 -22.50
C ASP A 311 6.93 4.97 -22.65
N ARG A 312 7.43 4.56 -23.82
CA ARG A 312 7.63 3.14 -24.15
C ARG A 312 8.61 2.43 -23.22
N ARG A 313 9.53 3.17 -22.59
CA ARG A 313 10.51 2.65 -21.62
C ARG A 313 9.85 2.08 -20.36
N LEU A 314 8.59 2.47 -20.08
CA LEU A 314 7.81 1.99 -18.95
C LEU A 314 7.15 0.62 -19.17
N LYS A 315 7.30 -0.03 -20.33
CA LYS A 315 6.59 -1.28 -20.64
C LYS A 315 6.90 -2.38 -19.61
N SER A 316 8.20 -2.61 -19.32
CA SER A 316 8.64 -3.59 -18.32
C SER A 316 8.20 -3.19 -16.91
N PHE A 317 8.38 -1.92 -16.55
CA PHE A 317 7.97 -1.37 -15.26
C PHE A 317 6.46 -1.48 -15.02
N SER A 318 5.65 -1.12 -16.02
CA SER A 318 4.19 -1.21 -15.92
C SER A 318 3.71 -2.64 -15.69
N ALA A 319 4.31 -3.61 -16.39
CA ALA A 319 3.99 -5.03 -16.18
C ALA A 319 4.41 -5.54 -14.79
N ALA A 320 5.55 -5.10 -14.28
CA ALA A 320 6.01 -5.44 -12.93
C ALA A 320 5.16 -4.78 -11.84
N LEU A 321 4.73 -3.54 -12.05
CA LEU A 321 3.80 -2.84 -11.15
C LEU A 321 2.44 -3.54 -11.11
N ASP A 322 1.90 -3.91 -12.27
CA ASP A 322 0.64 -4.67 -12.38
C ASP A 322 0.73 -5.98 -11.59
N LYS A 323 1.84 -6.72 -11.76
CA LYS A 323 2.08 -7.95 -10.99
C LYS A 323 2.06 -7.70 -9.48
N VAL A 324 2.79 -6.69 -8.98
CA VAL A 324 2.82 -6.37 -7.54
C VAL A 324 1.43 -6.00 -7.04
N MET A 325 0.69 -5.17 -7.77
CA MET A 325 -0.66 -4.76 -7.40
C MET A 325 -1.64 -5.93 -7.44
N LEU A 326 -1.51 -6.83 -8.44
CA LEU A 326 -2.33 -8.02 -8.55
C LEU A 326 -2.04 -9.02 -7.42
N ASP A 327 -0.77 -9.25 -7.09
CA ASP A 327 -0.40 -10.11 -5.95
C ASP A 327 -0.99 -9.57 -4.65
N LEU A 328 -0.80 -8.27 -4.37
CA LEU A 328 -1.36 -7.62 -3.17
C LEU A 328 -2.89 -7.68 -3.13
N PHE A 329 -3.53 -7.65 -4.30
CA PHE A 329 -4.97 -7.79 -4.46
C PHE A 329 -5.46 -9.21 -4.19
N LEU A 330 -4.81 -10.24 -4.77
CA LEU A 330 -5.25 -11.65 -4.67
C LEU A 330 -5.11 -12.25 -3.27
N ILE A 331 -4.26 -11.66 -2.43
CA ILE A 331 -4.05 -12.07 -1.05
C ILE A 331 -4.83 -11.21 -0.04
N ASN A 332 -5.67 -10.29 -0.52
CA ASN A 332 -6.56 -9.45 0.32
C ASN A 332 -7.89 -10.16 0.73
#